data_209ed7d1e129fb2a49851abcf8fc1cf1
#
_entry.id   209ed7d1e129fb2a49851abcf8fc1cf1
#
_cell.length_a   1.000
_cell.length_b   1.000
_cell.length_c   1.000
_cell.angle_alpha   90.00
_cell.angle_beta   90.00
_cell.angle_gamma   90.00
#
_symmetry.space_group_name_H-M   'P 1'
#
loop_
_entity.id
_entity.type
_entity.pdbx_description
1 polymer ?
#
loop_
_entity_poly.entity_id
_entity_poly.type
_entity_poly.pdbx_seq_one_letter_code
_entity_poly.pdbx_strand_id
1 'polypeptide(L)'
;MAMSERVAVVGGGVIGCAVARELAPEYDVAVYEKGQIAGEATALAAGEVTMLSSYEDYPDIGWHAVEFFREYDGTGNFTFTELPSIGFVSPDQEAEKREYAEQFSADGLPISYLDSETASERYPTFDFSDHAGVIEHGVSGFLDPYTFAITLQNDARADGATFHTDTPVHDLLVEDDEVVGLETDDGRVDADHVVCAAGWRTREFLLDHTPVPVRPYRTQCIVLEPEEPLSDGFPMGWYPGEHVYFRPEHNGDFLIGGWSFAENEPEHASNDADEAFRQHVADLVPTFLEGFERAGYVDDWAGVDGATPDTRPILDAPSDAPDGLVVATGFNGRGIMTAPVAATAVRSLLTDDEAPFPMEPFAIDRFDTRSDDFEFISISASE
;
A
#
# COMPACT_ATOMS: atom_id res chain seq x y z
N MET A 1 -36.34 -13.91 8.99
CA MET A 1 -35.01 -13.78 8.43
C MET A 1 -34.10 -13.69 9.63
N ALA A 2 -33.04 -14.48 9.70
CA ALA A 2 -31.96 -14.19 10.64
C ALA A 2 -31.48 -12.76 10.36
N MET A 3 -31.23 -11.98 11.38
CA MET A 3 -30.58 -10.67 11.19
C MET A 3 -29.17 -10.98 10.71
N SER A 4 -28.67 -10.21 9.73
CA SER A 4 -27.28 -10.27 9.30
C SER A 4 -26.39 -9.88 10.48
N GLU A 5 -25.27 -10.54 10.66
CA GLU A 5 -24.27 -10.14 11.66
C GLU A 5 -23.72 -8.76 11.32
N ARG A 6 -23.44 -7.98 12.35
CA ARG A 6 -22.98 -6.59 12.23
C ARG A 6 -21.46 -6.53 12.30
N VAL A 7 -20.85 -5.96 11.26
CA VAL A 7 -19.41 -5.72 11.23
C VAL A 7 -19.14 -4.22 11.30
N ALA A 8 -18.43 -3.79 12.34
CA ALA A 8 -17.93 -2.42 12.43
C ALA A 8 -16.47 -2.36 11.95
N VAL A 9 -16.18 -1.49 11.00
CA VAL A 9 -14.83 -1.25 10.47
C VAL A 9 -14.31 0.07 11.02
N VAL A 10 -13.18 0.05 11.71
CA VAL A 10 -12.49 1.23 12.25
C VAL A 10 -11.45 1.71 11.25
N GLY A 11 -11.70 2.88 10.64
CA GLY A 11 -10.86 3.50 9.62
C GLY A 11 -11.46 3.46 8.21
N GLY A 12 -11.57 4.64 7.60
CA GLY A 12 -12.12 4.86 6.26
C GLY A 12 -11.05 5.05 5.18
N GLY A 13 -9.84 4.52 5.38
CA GLY A 13 -8.81 4.42 4.35
C GLY A 13 -9.14 3.38 3.29
N VAL A 14 -8.23 3.19 2.31
CA VAL A 14 -8.42 2.21 1.22
C VAL A 14 -8.72 0.80 1.75
N ILE A 15 -8.07 0.40 2.86
CA ILE A 15 -8.27 -0.92 3.46
C ILE A 15 -9.70 -1.05 4.01
N GLY A 16 -10.17 -0.09 4.81
CA GLY A 16 -11.53 -0.11 5.33
C GLY A 16 -12.59 -0.05 4.23
N CYS A 17 -12.35 0.70 3.14
CA CYS A 17 -13.23 0.74 1.98
C CYS A 17 -13.27 -0.60 1.24
N ALA A 18 -12.12 -1.25 1.04
CA ALA A 18 -12.02 -2.55 0.39
C ALA A 18 -12.70 -3.65 1.21
N VAL A 19 -12.46 -3.67 2.53
CA VAL A 19 -13.11 -4.60 3.46
C VAL A 19 -14.62 -4.39 3.47
N ALA A 20 -15.08 -3.14 3.55
CA ALA A 20 -16.51 -2.85 3.54
C ALA A 20 -17.20 -3.31 2.25
N ARG A 21 -16.55 -3.11 1.08
CA ARG A 21 -17.03 -3.60 -0.21
C ARG A 21 -17.15 -5.13 -0.24
N GLU A 22 -16.14 -5.81 0.28
CA GLU A 22 -16.11 -7.28 0.26
C GLU A 22 -17.16 -7.91 1.18
N LEU A 23 -17.40 -7.28 2.34
CA LEU A 23 -18.30 -7.82 3.36
C LEU A 23 -19.77 -7.40 3.19
N ALA A 24 -20.05 -6.24 2.58
CA ALA A 24 -21.42 -5.69 2.49
C ALA A 24 -22.47 -6.62 1.87
N PRO A 25 -22.15 -7.53 0.92
CA PRO A 25 -23.13 -8.46 0.39
C PRO A 25 -23.66 -9.49 1.41
N GLU A 26 -22.90 -9.78 2.48
CA GLU A 26 -23.21 -10.86 3.44
C GLU A 26 -23.49 -10.33 4.86
N TYR A 27 -22.95 -9.17 5.23
CA TYR A 27 -22.98 -8.56 6.55
C TYR A 27 -23.66 -7.19 6.57
N ASP A 28 -24.13 -6.78 7.75
CA ASP A 28 -24.53 -5.38 8.00
C ASP A 28 -23.27 -4.57 8.39
N VAL A 29 -22.68 -3.89 7.42
CA VAL A 29 -21.36 -3.24 7.54
C VAL A 29 -21.50 -1.75 7.82
N ALA A 30 -20.79 -1.26 8.87
CA ALA A 30 -20.66 0.15 9.18
C ALA A 30 -19.18 0.54 9.33
N VAL A 31 -18.71 1.51 8.55
CA VAL A 31 -17.37 2.08 8.64
C VAL A 31 -17.37 3.36 9.45
N TYR A 32 -16.47 3.47 10.42
CA TYR A 32 -16.29 4.64 11.28
C TYR A 32 -14.93 5.29 10.99
N GLU A 33 -14.98 6.53 10.53
CA GLU A 33 -13.79 7.31 10.17
C GLU A 33 -13.78 8.62 10.96
N LYS A 34 -12.64 8.90 11.61
CA LYS A 34 -12.47 10.12 12.43
C LYS A 34 -12.51 11.42 11.64
N GLY A 35 -12.18 11.36 10.35
CA GLY A 35 -12.18 12.49 9.44
C GLY A 35 -12.94 12.17 8.15
N GLN A 36 -12.28 12.38 7.02
CA GLN A 36 -12.85 12.10 5.69
C GLN A 36 -12.34 10.75 5.16
N ILE A 37 -13.17 10.08 4.35
CA ILE A 37 -12.79 8.85 3.66
C ILE A 37 -11.56 9.11 2.78
N ALA A 38 -10.58 8.21 2.86
CA ALA A 38 -9.30 8.31 2.16
C ALA A 38 -8.46 9.56 2.50
N GLY A 39 -8.67 10.17 3.69
CA GLY A 39 -8.12 11.49 4.04
C GLY A 39 -6.67 11.53 4.53
N GLU A 40 -6.03 10.38 4.78
CA GLU A 40 -4.66 10.31 5.34
C GLU A 40 -3.71 9.55 4.40
N ALA A 41 -3.05 8.47 4.89
CA ALA A 41 -2.07 7.69 4.10
C ALA A 41 -2.59 7.30 2.70
N THR A 42 -3.88 7.05 2.55
CA THR A 42 -4.51 6.74 1.26
C THR A 42 -4.42 7.91 0.28
N ALA A 43 -4.77 9.12 0.70
CA ALA A 43 -4.72 10.31 -0.17
C ALA A 43 -3.30 10.72 -0.56
N LEU A 44 -2.32 10.35 0.28
CA LEU A 44 -0.91 10.73 0.13
C LEU A 44 -0.06 9.60 -0.49
N ALA A 45 -0.68 8.49 -0.90
CA ALA A 45 0.01 7.37 -1.53
C ALA A 45 0.40 7.69 -2.98
N ALA A 46 1.51 7.14 -3.45
CA ALA A 46 1.94 7.27 -4.85
C ALA A 46 1.07 6.49 -5.84
N GLY A 47 0.29 5.51 -5.37
CA GLY A 47 -0.62 4.73 -6.21
C GLY A 47 0.03 3.68 -7.09
N GLU A 48 1.26 3.27 -6.81
CA GLU A 48 1.94 2.18 -7.52
C GLU A 48 1.38 0.81 -7.16
N VAL A 49 1.34 -0.08 -8.14
CA VAL A 49 0.94 -1.48 -8.01
C VAL A 49 2.05 -2.36 -8.55
N THR A 50 2.84 -2.92 -7.63
CA THR A 50 4.02 -3.77 -7.91
C THR A 50 3.91 -5.11 -7.18
N MET A 51 2.71 -5.70 -7.16
CA MET A 51 2.40 -6.85 -6.28
C MET A 51 3.25 -8.09 -6.56
N LEU A 52 3.54 -8.40 -7.83
CA LEU A 52 4.33 -9.60 -8.13
C LEU A 52 5.77 -9.48 -7.66
N SER A 53 6.40 -8.30 -7.76
CA SER A 53 7.73 -8.06 -7.20
C SER A 53 7.75 -7.95 -5.68
N SER A 54 6.63 -7.57 -5.06
CA SER A 54 6.51 -7.45 -3.61
C SER A 54 6.22 -8.79 -2.91
N TYR A 55 5.74 -9.80 -3.65
CA TYR A 55 5.32 -11.11 -3.15
C TYR A 55 5.85 -12.25 -4.02
N GLU A 56 7.12 -12.20 -4.43
CA GLU A 56 7.77 -13.20 -5.27
C GLU A 56 7.77 -14.61 -4.66
N ASP A 57 7.95 -14.70 -3.35
CA ASP A 57 7.88 -15.95 -2.59
C ASP A 57 6.44 -16.50 -2.46
N TYR A 58 5.44 -15.67 -2.72
CA TYR A 58 4.02 -15.96 -2.59
C TYR A 58 3.25 -15.44 -3.81
N PRO A 59 3.53 -15.95 -5.02
CA PRO A 59 2.98 -15.39 -6.27
C PRO A 59 1.45 -15.39 -6.34
N ASP A 60 0.77 -16.31 -5.66
CA ASP A 60 -0.70 -16.34 -5.59
C ASP A 60 -1.26 -15.07 -4.95
N ILE A 61 -0.56 -14.48 -3.96
CA ILE A 61 -0.92 -13.19 -3.36
C ILE A 61 -0.82 -12.08 -4.40
N GLY A 62 0.31 -12.04 -5.13
CA GLY A 62 0.56 -11.06 -6.17
C GLY A 62 -0.46 -11.13 -7.31
N TRP A 63 -0.71 -12.34 -7.81
CA TRP A 63 -1.67 -12.56 -8.90
C TRP A 63 -3.10 -12.22 -8.49
N HIS A 64 -3.53 -12.56 -7.29
CA HIS A 64 -4.85 -12.19 -6.79
C HIS A 64 -5.10 -10.67 -6.88
N ALA A 65 -4.12 -9.86 -6.46
CA ALA A 65 -4.25 -8.40 -6.57
C ALA A 65 -4.22 -7.91 -8.02
N VAL A 66 -3.32 -8.43 -8.86
CA VAL A 66 -3.22 -8.05 -10.27
C VAL A 66 -4.53 -8.35 -11.02
N GLU A 67 -5.08 -9.54 -10.83
CA GLU A 67 -6.37 -9.94 -11.43
C GLU A 67 -7.49 -9.01 -10.98
N PHE A 68 -7.56 -8.68 -9.69
CA PHE A 68 -8.53 -7.72 -9.18
C PHE A 68 -8.43 -6.37 -9.90
N PHE A 69 -7.23 -5.78 -10.00
CA PHE A 69 -7.08 -4.46 -10.63
C PHE A 69 -7.44 -4.47 -12.11
N ARG A 70 -7.11 -5.55 -12.83
CA ARG A 70 -7.48 -5.72 -14.24
C ARG A 70 -8.99 -5.85 -14.43
N GLU A 71 -9.66 -6.63 -13.58
CA GLU A 71 -11.11 -6.83 -13.64
C GLU A 71 -11.88 -5.60 -13.18
N TYR A 72 -11.31 -4.84 -12.23
CA TYR A 72 -11.93 -3.67 -11.65
C TYR A 72 -11.74 -2.39 -12.48
N ASP A 73 -10.78 -2.40 -13.43
CA ASP A 73 -10.52 -1.27 -14.33
C ASP A 73 -11.78 -0.85 -15.10
N GLY A 74 -12.01 0.46 -15.17
CA GLY A 74 -13.21 1.05 -15.78
C GLY A 74 -14.46 1.04 -14.89
N THR A 75 -14.38 0.56 -13.63
CA THR A 75 -15.49 0.65 -12.67
C THR A 75 -15.64 2.08 -12.16
N GLY A 76 -16.83 2.67 -12.33
CA GLY A 76 -17.05 4.07 -11.95
C GLY A 76 -16.08 5.02 -12.67
N ASN A 77 -15.27 5.74 -11.90
CA ASN A 77 -14.20 6.60 -12.41
C ASN A 77 -12.79 5.99 -12.19
N PHE A 78 -12.72 4.77 -11.70
CA PHE A 78 -11.44 4.11 -11.46
C PHE A 78 -10.78 3.69 -12.77
N THR A 79 -9.48 3.91 -12.86
CA THR A 79 -8.64 3.46 -13.97
C THR A 79 -7.35 2.86 -13.41
N PHE A 80 -6.99 1.69 -13.90
CA PHE A 80 -5.70 1.04 -13.67
C PHE A 80 -4.85 1.14 -14.92
N THR A 81 -3.72 1.82 -14.87
CA THR A 81 -2.77 1.93 -15.97
C THR A 81 -1.67 0.91 -15.81
N GLU A 82 -1.73 -0.18 -16.57
CA GLU A 82 -0.70 -1.21 -16.56
C GLU A 82 0.54 -0.75 -17.33
N LEU A 83 1.71 -0.76 -16.66
CA LEU A 83 3.01 -0.40 -17.21
C LEU A 83 4.09 -1.32 -16.63
N PRO A 84 5.19 -1.59 -17.35
CA PRO A 84 6.34 -2.25 -16.76
C PRO A 84 6.98 -1.35 -15.69
N SER A 85 7.65 -2.00 -14.74
CA SER A 85 8.47 -1.34 -13.74
C SER A 85 9.93 -1.78 -13.89
N ILE A 86 10.89 -0.84 -13.79
CA ILE A 86 12.32 -1.10 -13.96
C ILE A 86 13.09 -0.77 -12.68
N GLY A 87 13.98 -1.66 -12.26
CA GLY A 87 14.92 -1.44 -11.16
C GLY A 87 16.34 -1.30 -11.68
N PHE A 88 17.01 -0.23 -11.32
CA PHE A 88 18.40 0.01 -11.73
C PHE A 88 19.35 -0.98 -11.07
N VAL A 89 20.25 -1.57 -11.87
CA VAL A 89 21.22 -2.57 -11.41
C VAL A 89 22.63 -1.98 -11.48
N SER A 90 23.31 -1.92 -10.34
CA SER A 90 24.70 -1.49 -10.29
C SER A 90 25.64 -2.56 -10.87
N PRO A 91 26.86 -2.19 -11.36
CA PRO A 91 27.78 -3.13 -11.95
C PRO A 91 28.25 -4.29 -11.04
N ASP A 92 28.25 -4.08 -9.74
CA ASP A 92 28.60 -5.10 -8.74
C ASP A 92 27.48 -6.10 -8.47
N GLN A 93 26.23 -5.75 -8.75
CA GLN A 93 25.04 -6.59 -8.57
C GLN A 93 24.65 -7.36 -9.87
N GLU A 94 25.28 -7.10 -11.01
CA GLU A 94 24.88 -7.65 -12.31
C GLU A 94 24.68 -9.17 -12.31
N ALA A 95 25.65 -9.92 -11.76
CA ALA A 95 25.60 -11.37 -11.79
C ALA A 95 24.46 -11.93 -10.95
N GLU A 96 24.22 -11.35 -9.77
CA GLU A 96 23.15 -11.71 -8.85
C GLU A 96 21.78 -11.42 -9.46
N LYS A 97 21.61 -10.23 -10.04
CA LYS A 97 20.33 -9.81 -10.64
C LYS A 97 19.98 -10.57 -11.93
N ARG A 98 20.99 -11.02 -12.68
CA ARG A 98 20.75 -11.95 -13.82
C ARG A 98 20.24 -13.31 -13.32
N GLU A 99 20.88 -13.88 -12.30
CA GLU A 99 20.46 -15.16 -11.73
C GLU A 99 19.05 -15.05 -11.13
N TYR A 100 18.77 -13.98 -10.41
CA TYR A 100 17.44 -13.63 -9.89
C TYR A 100 16.38 -13.62 -11.01
N ALA A 101 16.60 -12.86 -12.09
CA ALA A 101 15.65 -12.78 -13.20
C ALA A 101 15.44 -14.14 -13.88
N GLU A 102 16.51 -14.94 -14.09
CA GLU A 102 16.43 -16.28 -14.66
C GLU A 102 15.62 -17.23 -13.78
N GLN A 103 15.81 -17.19 -12.45
CA GLN A 103 15.08 -18.02 -11.49
C GLN A 103 13.59 -17.71 -11.53
N PHE A 104 13.20 -16.47 -11.28
CA PHE A 104 11.78 -16.09 -11.19
C PHE A 104 11.05 -16.17 -12.53
N SER A 105 11.76 -15.92 -13.64
CA SER A 105 11.22 -16.17 -14.99
C SER A 105 10.96 -17.66 -15.25
N ALA A 106 11.82 -18.56 -14.74
CA ALA A 106 11.60 -19.99 -14.85
C ALA A 106 10.40 -20.47 -14.01
N ASP A 107 10.08 -19.77 -12.93
CA ASP A 107 8.91 -19.99 -12.10
C ASP A 107 7.62 -19.35 -12.68
N GLY A 108 7.74 -18.70 -13.85
CA GLY A 108 6.61 -18.16 -14.61
C GLY A 108 6.25 -16.72 -14.26
N LEU A 109 7.06 -16.02 -13.46
CA LEU A 109 6.87 -14.59 -13.22
C LEU A 109 7.40 -13.75 -14.40
N PRO A 110 6.74 -12.67 -14.77
CA PRO A 110 7.12 -11.81 -15.89
C PRO A 110 8.28 -10.86 -15.50
N ILE A 111 9.44 -11.46 -15.18
CA ILE A 111 10.66 -10.75 -14.77
C ILE A 111 11.75 -11.02 -15.77
N SER A 112 12.51 -9.98 -16.17
CA SER A 112 13.66 -10.10 -17.06
C SER A 112 14.78 -9.15 -16.65
N TYR A 113 16.03 -9.56 -16.93
CA TYR A 113 17.17 -8.66 -16.85
C TYR A 113 17.46 -8.12 -18.27
N LEU A 114 17.56 -6.80 -18.39
CA LEU A 114 18.02 -6.12 -19.59
C LEU A 114 19.39 -5.49 -19.32
N ASP A 115 20.41 -5.81 -20.12
CA ASP A 115 21.69 -5.10 -20.03
C ASP A 115 21.54 -3.63 -20.47
N SER A 116 22.54 -2.80 -20.17
CA SER A 116 22.46 -1.35 -20.39
C SER A 116 22.23 -1.00 -21.87
N GLU A 117 22.77 -1.79 -22.83
CA GLU A 117 22.54 -1.57 -24.27
C GLU A 117 21.07 -1.84 -24.63
N THR A 118 20.54 -2.98 -24.22
CA THR A 118 19.13 -3.36 -24.46
C THR A 118 18.16 -2.42 -23.73
N ALA A 119 18.49 -2.02 -22.49
CA ALA A 119 17.70 -1.08 -21.72
C ALA A 119 17.64 0.31 -22.38
N SER A 120 18.77 0.81 -22.90
CA SER A 120 18.84 2.09 -23.62
C SER A 120 18.05 2.07 -24.96
N GLU A 121 18.03 0.93 -25.66
CA GLU A 121 17.20 0.78 -26.86
C GLU A 121 15.70 0.80 -26.53
N ARG A 122 15.31 0.19 -25.41
CA ARG A 122 13.92 0.04 -24.99
C ARG A 122 13.36 1.29 -24.30
N TYR A 123 14.20 1.97 -23.52
CA TYR A 123 13.86 3.15 -22.71
C TYR A 123 14.83 4.31 -23.03
N PRO A 124 14.75 4.91 -24.21
CA PRO A 124 15.77 5.84 -24.74
C PRO A 124 15.82 7.19 -24.00
N THR A 125 14.85 7.50 -23.12
CA THR A 125 14.88 8.68 -22.26
C THR A 125 15.73 8.51 -21.01
N PHE A 126 16.18 7.27 -20.72
CA PHE A 126 17.01 6.97 -19.56
C PHE A 126 18.49 6.87 -19.94
N ASP A 127 19.35 7.42 -19.09
CA ASP A 127 20.81 7.21 -19.16
C ASP A 127 21.20 6.04 -18.24
N PHE A 128 21.59 4.90 -18.84
CA PHE A 128 22.07 3.73 -18.15
C PHE A 128 23.59 3.59 -18.14
N SER A 129 24.34 4.65 -18.50
CA SER A 129 25.81 4.58 -18.70
C SER A 129 26.58 4.16 -17.44
N ASP A 130 26.07 4.49 -16.26
CA ASP A 130 26.67 4.14 -14.97
C ASP A 130 26.12 2.83 -14.37
N HIS A 131 25.22 2.11 -15.11
CA HIS A 131 24.52 0.92 -14.66
C HIS A 131 24.86 -0.29 -15.53
N ALA A 132 24.84 -1.49 -14.94
CA ALA A 132 24.95 -2.74 -15.68
C ALA A 132 23.70 -3.05 -16.51
N GLY A 133 22.56 -2.51 -16.12
CA GLY A 133 21.28 -2.71 -16.76
C GLY A 133 20.12 -2.47 -15.81
N VAL A 134 19.00 -3.13 -16.07
CA VAL A 134 17.80 -3.06 -15.24
C VAL A 134 17.17 -4.45 -15.06
N ILE A 135 16.49 -4.64 -13.93
CA ILE A 135 15.45 -5.66 -13.78
C ILE A 135 14.14 -5.05 -14.27
N GLU A 136 13.48 -5.71 -15.20
CA GLU A 136 12.15 -5.34 -15.67
C GLU A 136 11.11 -6.29 -15.13
N HIS A 137 10.09 -5.75 -14.44
CA HIS A 137 8.86 -6.45 -14.06
C HIS A 137 7.78 -6.08 -15.06
N GLY A 138 7.36 -7.03 -15.87
CA GLY A 138 6.43 -6.81 -16.99
C GLY A 138 4.97 -6.60 -16.57
N VAL A 139 4.62 -6.91 -15.33
CA VAL A 139 3.26 -6.75 -14.78
C VAL A 139 3.32 -5.88 -13.54
N SER A 140 3.07 -4.61 -13.74
CA SER A 140 2.97 -3.56 -12.74
C SER A 140 2.01 -2.50 -13.25
N GLY A 141 1.77 -1.44 -12.50
CA GLY A 141 0.94 -0.34 -12.97
C GLY A 141 0.74 0.70 -11.88
N PHE A 142 -0.10 1.68 -12.17
CA PHE A 142 -0.46 2.71 -11.22
C PHE A 142 -1.92 3.14 -11.35
N LEU A 143 -2.40 3.82 -10.33
CA LEU A 143 -3.76 4.29 -10.22
C LEU A 143 -3.82 5.56 -9.37
N ASP A 144 -4.93 6.28 -9.42
CA ASP A 144 -5.22 7.35 -8.47
C ASP A 144 -5.79 6.77 -7.17
N PRO A 145 -5.08 6.92 -6.02
CA PRO A 145 -5.47 6.28 -4.75
C PRO A 145 -6.81 6.76 -4.21
N TYR A 146 -7.08 8.06 -4.36
CA TYR A 146 -8.33 8.64 -3.86
C TYR A 146 -9.53 8.12 -4.67
N THR A 147 -9.44 8.17 -5.99
CA THR A 147 -10.49 7.66 -6.88
C THR A 147 -10.75 6.16 -6.63
N PHE A 148 -9.69 5.37 -6.42
CA PHE A 148 -9.82 3.97 -6.08
C PHE A 148 -10.62 3.76 -4.78
N ALA A 149 -10.21 4.40 -3.68
CA ALA A 149 -10.88 4.27 -2.39
C ALA A 149 -12.34 4.74 -2.44
N ILE A 150 -12.64 5.85 -3.14
CA ILE A 150 -14.02 6.36 -3.29
C ILE A 150 -14.86 5.43 -4.17
N THR A 151 -14.27 4.78 -5.18
CA THR A 151 -14.99 3.80 -6.00
C THR A 151 -15.37 2.57 -5.17
N LEU A 152 -14.44 2.04 -4.35
CA LEU A 152 -14.71 0.97 -3.40
C LEU A 152 -15.80 1.35 -2.38
N GLN A 153 -15.75 2.57 -1.83
CA GLN A 153 -16.79 3.08 -0.94
C GLN A 153 -18.17 3.11 -1.60
N ASN A 154 -18.23 3.56 -2.86
CA ASN A 154 -19.48 3.65 -3.59
C ASN A 154 -20.10 2.27 -3.86
N ASP A 155 -19.27 1.28 -4.19
CA ASP A 155 -19.70 -0.10 -4.37
C ASP A 155 -20.21 -0.69 -3.04
N ALA A 156 -19.45 -0.50 -1.94
CA ALA A 156 -19.88 -0.93 -0.61
C ALA A 156 -21.24 -0.33 -0.22
N ARG A 157 -21.44 0.96 -0.49
CA ARG A 157 -22.73 1.64 -0.25
C ARG A 157 -23.87 1.10 -1.12
N ALA A 158 -23.58 0.73 -2.37
CA ALA A 158 -24.57 0.13 -3.25
C ALA A 158 -25.05 -1.23 -2.74
N ASP A 159 -24.17 -1.95 -2.02
CA ASP A 159 -24.47 -3.23 -1.38
C ASP A 159 -24.96 -3.10 0.07
N GLY A 160 -25.16 -1.86 0.57
CA GLY A 160 -25.83 -1.57 1.83
C GLY A 160 -24.94 -1.10 2.97
N ALA A 161 -23.61 -1.04 2.80
CA ALA A 161 -22.71 -0.53 3.83
C ALA A 161 -22.96 0.95 4.15
N THR A 162 -22.77 1.32 5.41
CA THR A 162 -22.87 2.70 5.89
C THR A 162 -21.49 3.25 6.22
N PHE A 163 -21.30 4.56 6.05
CA PHE A 163 -20.03 5.24 6.32
C PHE A 163 -20.28 6.47 7.19
N HIS A 164 -19.71 6.48 8.37
CA HIS A 164 -19.78 7.53 9.36
C HIS A 164 -18.45 8.28 9.38
N THR A 165 -18.44 9.46 8.76
CA THR A 165 -17.29 10.38 8.76
C THR A 165 -17.37 11.32 9.96
N ASP A 166 -16.24 11.97 10.29
CA ASP A 166 -16.13 12.84 11.47
C ASP A 166 -16.60 12.13 12.76
N THR A 167 -16.41 10.79 12.82
CA THR A 167 -16.87 9.93 13.91
C THR A 167 -15.69 9.12 14.45
N PRO A 168 -14.86 9.71 15.33
CA PRO A 168 -13.74 9.01 15.93
C PRO A 168 -14.22 7.86 16.82
N VAL A 169 -13.53 6.72 16.73
CA VAL A 169 -13.71 5.58 17.63
C VAL A 169 -12.67 5.70 18.75
N HIS A 170 -13.14 5.59 20.01
CA HIS A 170 -12.29 5.77 21.19
C HIS A 170 -11.86 4.46 21.81
N ASP A 171 -12.72 3.43 21.78
CA ASP A 171 -12.43 2.16 22.41
C ASP A 171 -13.20 1.01 21.74
N LEU A 172 -12.65 -0.20 21.93
CA LEU A 172 -13.29 -1.47 21.61
C LEU A 172 -14.08 -1.92 22.83
N LEU A 173 -15.36 -2.21 22.67
CA LEU A 173 -16.20 -2.72 23.74
C LEU A 173 -16.14 -4.24 23.78
N VAL A 174 -15.71 -4.79 24.92
CA VAL A 174 -15.53 -6.23 25.14
C VAL A 174 -16.32 -6.67 26.35
N GLU A 175 -17.08 -7.75 26.24
CA GLU A 175 -17.81 -8.40 27.33
C GLU A 175 -17.54 -9.90 27.30
N ASP A 176 -17.13 -10.50 28.43
CA ASP A 176 -16.84 -11.96 28.50
C ASP A 176 -15.85 -12.49 27.45
N ASP A 177 -14.83 -11.68 27.10
CA ASP A 177 -13.79 -11.97 26.09
C ASP A 177 -14.29 -11.96 24.63
N GLU A 178 -15.48 -11.45 24.38
CA GLU A 178 -16.08 -11.26 23.06
C GLU A 178 -16.22 -9.77 22.73
N VAL A 179 -16.01 -9.37 21.48
CA VAL A 179 -16.34 -8.04 21.00
C VAL A 179 -17.85 -7.85 21.02
N VAL A 180 -18.31 -6.72 21.58
CA VAL A 180 -19.73 -6.36 21.57
C VAL A 180 -20.00 -5.01 20.90
N GLY A 181 -18.96 -4.33 20.42
CA GLY A 181 -19.10 -3.06 19.70
C GLY A 181 -17.95 -2.08 19.89
N LEU A 182 -18.26 -0.81 19.64
CA LEU A 182 -17.33 0.32 19.70
C LEU A 182 -17.88 1.45 20.57
N GLU A 183 -16.99 2.24 21.16
CA GLU A 183 -17.30 3.54 21.75
C GLU A 183 -16.90 4.67 20.81
N THR A 184 -17.85 5.56 20.49
CA THR A 184 -17.65 6.71 19.62
C THR A 184 -18.12 8.00 20.31
N ASP A 185 -17.87 9.17 19.71
CA ASP A 185 -18.42 10.45 20.19
C ASP A 185 -19.96 10.46 20.25
N ASP A 186 -20.61 9.68 19.37
CA ASP A 186 -22.07 9.54 19.34
C ASP A 186 -22.61 8.48 20.31
N GLY A 187 -21.73 7.83 21.07
CA GLY A 187 -22.02 6.80 22.06
C GLY A 187 -21.67 5.37 21.59
N ARG A 188 -22.26 4.39 22.28
CA ARG A 188 -22.02 2.96 22.00
C ARG A 188 -22.64 2.55 20.67
N VAL A 189 -21.85 1.84 19.88
CA VAL A 189 -22.25 1.13 18.65
C VAL A 189 -22.14 -0.36 18.93
N ASP A 190 -23.22 -1.10 18.76
CA ASP A 190 -23.20 -2.56 18.89
C ASP A 190 -22.70 -3.22 17.60
N ALA A 191 -21.75 -4.15 17.70
CA ALA A 191 -21.23 -4.96 16.60
C ALA A 191 -20.94 -6.39 17.07
N ASP A 192 -21.10 -7.35 16.18
CA ASP A 192 -20.78 -8.75 16.42
C ASP A 192 -19.32 -9.04 16.04
N HIS A 193 -18.75 -8.25 15.13
CA HIS A 193 -17.33 -8.25 14.74
C HIS A 193 -16.80 -6.83 14.58
N VAL A 194 -15.51 -6.65 14.85
CA VAL A 194 -14.79 -5.40 14.59
C VAL A 194 -13.56 -5.66 13.74
N VAL A 195 -13.43 -4.94 12.63
CA VAL A 195 -12.21 -4.92 11.81
C VAL A 195 -11.46 -3.63 12.10
N CYS A 196 -10.27 -3.75 12.69
CA CYS A 196 -9.40 -2.61 12.95
C CYS A 196 -8.50 -2.32 11.75
N ALA A 197 -8.86 -1.33 10.94
CA ALA A 197 -8.14 -0.84 9.76
C ALA A 197 -7.68 0.62 9.94
N ALA A 198 -7.27 0.99 11.17
CA ALA A 198 -6.93 2.35 11.58
C ALA A 198 -5.51 2.80 11.20
N GLY A 199 -4.85 2.11 10.24
CA GLY A 199 -3.51 2.41 9.79
C GLY A 199 -2.49 2.36 10.94
N TRP A 200 -1.57 3.32 11.01
CA TRP A 200 -0.54 3.35 12.04
C TRP A 200 -1.10 3.56 13.47
N ARG A 201 -2.35 4.05 13.61
CA ARG A 201 -3.02 4.22 14.92
C ARG A 201 -3.57 2.92 15.49
N THR A 202 -3.60 1.84 14.72
CA THR A 202 -4.08 0.53 15.19
C THR A 202 -3.38 0.08 16.46
N ARG A 203 -2.06 0.33 16.58
CA ARG A 203 -1.31 -0.03 17.79
C ARG A 203 -1.86 0.66 19.04
N GLU A 204 -2.07 1.97 18.99
CA GLU A 204 -2.58 2.74 20.11
C GLU A 204 -4.01 2.33 20.47
N PHE A 205 -4.84 2.17 19.45
CA PHE A 205 -6.23 1.76 19.61
C PHE A 205 -6.38 0.37 20.24
N LEU A 206 -5.52 -0.58 19.91
CA LEU A 206 -5.59 -1.96 20.42
C LEU A 206 -4.67 -2.24 21.61
N LEU A 207 -4.00 -1.23 22.18
CA LEU A 207 -2.96 -1.43 23.18
C LEU A 207 -3.42 -2.21 24.42
N ASP A 208 -4.64 -1.98 24.87
CA ASP A 208 -5.23 -2.61 26.06
C ASP A 208 -5.90 -3.97 25.74
N HIS A 209 -6.04 -4.33 24.47
CA HIS A 209 -6.69 -5.56 24.01
C HIS A 209 -5.71 -6.59 23.45
N THR A 210 -4.93 -6.21 22.45
CA THR A 210 -3.85 -7.01 21.89
C THR A 210 -2.76 -6.11 21.33
N PRO A 211 -1.51 -6.21 21.78
CA PRO A 211 -0.43 -5.40 21.21
C PRO A 211 -0.14 -5.82 19.77
N VAL A 212 0.10 -4.84 18.90
CA VAL A 212 0.51 -5.06 17.51
C VAL A 212 1.86 -4.39 17.23
N PRO A 213 2.81 -5.06 16.55
CA PRO A 213 4.13 -4.51 16.25
C PRO A 213 4.06 -3.58 15.03
N VAL A 214 3.42 -2.44 15.22
CA VAL A 214 3.31 -1.39 14.19
C VAL A 214 3.90 -0.10 14.73
N ARG A 215 4.70 0.58 13.92
CA ARG A 215 5.22 1.91 14.23
C ARG A 215 4.97 2.85 13.06
N PRO A 216 4.75 4.15 13.31
CA PRO A 216 4.59 5.13 12.26
C PRO A 216 5.93 5.42 11.57
N TYR A 217 5.85 5.66 10.26
CA TYR A 217 6.95 6.18 9.46
C TYR A 217 6.41 7.20 8.47
N ARG A 218 7.29 8.09 8.00
CA ARG A 218 6.96 9.14 7.04
C ARG A 218 7.68 8.87 5.72
N THR A 219 6.97 9.07 4.62
CA THR A 219 7.49 9.01 3.25
C THR A 219 7.08 10.25 2.46
N GLN A 220 7.74 10.53 1.33
CA GLN A 220 7.63 11.79 0.63
C GLN A 220 7.47 11.57 -0.87
N CYS A 221 6.77 12.48 -1.54
CA CYS A 221 6.62 12.51 -2.99
C CYS A 221 6.82 13.93 -3.51
N ILE A 222 7.34 14.02 -4.73
CA ILE A 222 7.49 15.26 -5.50
C ILE A 222 6.96 15.00 -6.91
N VAL A 223 6.28 15.98 -7.50
CA VAL A 223 5.86 15.95 -8.90
C VAL A 223 6.62 17.02 -9.67
N LEU A 224 7.22 16.60 -10.78
CA LEU A 224 7.98 17.44 -11.70
C LEU A 224 7.30 17.47 -13.07
N GLU A 225 7.25 18.66 -13.69
CA GLU A 225 6.87 18.86 -15.08
C GLU A 225 8.13 18.80 -15.95
N PRO A 226 8.32 17.75 -16.79
CA PRO A 226 9.46 17.67 -17.71
C PRO A 226 9.37 18.68 -18.83
N GLU A 227 10.47 18.91 -19.60
CA GLU A 227 10.46 19.85 -20.73
C GLU A 227 9.47 19.45 -21.82
N GLU A 228 9.24 18.15 -22.00
CA GLU A 228 8.19 17.58 -22.86
C GLU A 228 7.45 16.51 -22.06
N PRO A 229 6.11 16.39 -22.16
CA PRO A 229 5.34 15.39 -21.41
C PRO A 229 5.85 13.96 -21.65
N LEU A 230 5.90 13.15 -20.61
CA LEU A 230 6.27 11.75 -20.70
C LEU A 230 5.32 10.99 -21.62
N SER A 231 5.83 10.01 -22.36
CA SER A 231 5.03 9.18 -23.25
C SER A 231 4.17 8.19 -22.47
N ASP A 232 3.06 7.71 -23.06
CA ASP A 232 2.16 6.69 -22.48
C ASP A 232 2.88 5.36 -22.15
N GLY A 233 4.04 5.08 -22.75
CA GLY A 233 4.83 3.87 -22.50
C GLY A 233 6.03 4.10 -21.57
N PHE A 234 6.13 5.25 -20.91
CA PHE A 234 7.18 5.52 -19.95
C PHE A 234 7.04 4.58 -18.75
N PRO A 235 8.11 3.83 -18.36
CA PRO A 235 7.98 2.84 -17.29
C PRO A 235 7.87 3.48 -15.93
N MET A 236 7.31 2.73 -14.98
CA MET A 236 7.53 2.96 -13.56
C MET A 236 8.93 2.45 -13.19
N GLY A 237 9.41 2.77 -11.98
CA GLY A 237 10.68 2.19 -11.56
C GLY A 237 11.14 2.59 -10.17
N TRP A 238 12.28 2.02 -9.79
CA TRP A 238 12.95 2.35 -8.54
C TRP A 238 14.47 2.37 -8.72
N TYR A 239 15.10 3.24 -7.96
CA TYR A 239 16.54 3.40 -7.93
C TYR A 239 17.02 3.12 -6.49
N PRO A 240 17.33 1.84 -6.18
CA PRO A 240 17.61 1.40 -4.80
C PRO A 240 18.75 2.17 -4.14
N GLY A 241 19.85 2.41 -4.86
CA GLY A 241 21.02 3.13 -4.36
C GLY A 241 20.72 4.56 -3.89
N GLU A 242 19.65 5.16 -4.40
CA GLU A 242 19.20 6.51 -4.07
C GLU A 242 17.95 6.52 -3.19
N HIS A 243 17.40 5.35 -2.85
CA HIS A 243 16.21 5.17 -2.03
C HIS A 243 14.97 5.89 -2.58
N VAL A 244 14.78 5.85 -3.89
CA VAL A 244 13.65 6.47 -4.59
C VAL A 244 12.95 5.50 -5.52
N TYR A 245 11.66 5.74 -5.74
CA TYR A 245 10.82 5.13 -6.76
C TYR A 245 10.17 6.22 -7.60
N PHE A 246 9.69 5.88 -8.79
CA PHE A 246 9.09 6.86 -9.70
C PHE A 246 8.05 6.24 -10.64
N ARG A 247 7.15 7.10 -11.12
CA ARG A 247 6.16 6.76 -12.13
C ARG A 247 5.74 7.98 -12.96
N PRO A 248 5.19 7.78 -14.17
CA PRO A 248 4.52 8.87 -14.87
C PRO A 248 3.19 9.22 -14.22
N GLU A 249 2.75 10.46 -14.38
CA GLU A 249 1.38 10.88 -14.16
C GLU A 249 0.57 10.84 -15.47
N HIS A 250 -0.77 10.78 -15.38
CA HIS A 250 -1.64 10.73 -16.56
C HIS A 250 -1.53 11.96 -17.49
N ASN A 251 -1.08 13.09 -16.96
CA ASN A 251 -0.86 14.32 -17.74
C ASN A 251 0.56 14.39 -18.34
N GLY A 252 1.40 13.39 -18.12
CA GLY A 252 2.78 13.34 -18.59
C GLY A 252 3.80 13.97 -17.65
N ASP A 253 3.40 14.37 -16.44
CA ASP A 253 4.32 14.75 -15.37
C ASP A 253 5.01 13.52 -14.78
N PHE A 254 6.00 13.75 -13.94
CA PHE A 254 6.82 12.73 -13.30
C PHE A 254 6.68 12.80 -11.79
N LEU A 255 6.18 11.73 -11.18
CA LEU A 255 6.16 11.57 -9.75
C LEU A 255 7.40 10.78 -9.31
N ILE A 256 8.10 11.29 -8.31
CA ILE A 256 9.20 10.61 -7.61
C ILE A 256 8.98 10.64 -6.11
N GLY A 257 9.10 9.49 -5.46
CA GLY A 257 8.93 9.34 -4.02
C GLY A 257 10.08 8.58 -3.38
N GLY A 258 10.14 8.62 -2.05
CA GLY A 258 11.15 7.88 -1.30
C GLY A 258 11.57 8.55 -0.01
N TRP A 259 12.83 8.29 0.39
CA TRP A 259 13.44 8.77 1.64
C TRP A 259 12.52 8.59 2.85
N SER A 260 12.07 7.35 3.05
CA SER A 260 11.20 6.99 4.15
C SER A 260 12.01 6.80 5.44
N PHE A 261 11.48 7.27 6.57
CA PHE A 261 12.10 7.15 7.88
C PHE A 261 11.07 7.02 9.00
N ALA A 262 11.47 6.38 10.11
CA ALA A 262 10.61 6.25 11.26
C ALA A 262 10.19 7.62 11.79
N GLU A 263 8.89 7.79 12.08
CA GLU A 263 8.33 9.03 12.62
C GLU A 263 7.94 8.83 14.09
N ASN A 264 8.46 9.68 14.96
CA ASN A 264 8.21 9.56 16.41
C ASN A 264 7.14 10.54 16.91
N GLU A 265 6.77 11.53 16.11
CA GLU A 265 5.71 12.51 16.41
C GLU A 265 4.69 12.59 15.26
N PRO A 266 4.04 11.46 14.89
CA PRO A 266 3.26 11.34 13.67
C PRO A 266 2.08 12.32 13.58
N GLU A 267 1.52 12.73 14.72
CA GLU A 267 0.43 13.74 14.77
C GLU A 267 0.91 15.16 14.45
N HIS A 268 2.23 15.40 14.48
CA HIS A 268 2.86 16.70 14.20
C HIS A 268 3.75 16.67 12.97
N ALA A 269 3.79 15.54 12.24
CA ALA A 269 4.58 15.40 11.03
C ALA A 269 4.16 16.41 9.96
N SER A 270 5.13 16.98 9.25
CA SER A 270 4.84 17.87 8.11
C SER A 270 4.21 17.09 6.98
N ASN A 271 3.20 17.68 6.33
CA ASN A 271 2.62 17.16 5.09
C ASN A 271 3.38 17.61 3.83
N ASP A 272 4.37 18.49 3.96
CA ASP A 272 5.23 18.92 2.84
C ASP A 272 6.50 18.05 2.81
N ALA A 273 7.08 17.81 1.63
CA ALA A 273 8.37 17.16 1.51
C ALA A 273 9.49 18.02 2.14
N ASP A 274 10.56 17.35 2.60
CA ASP A 274 11.70 18.03 3.18
C ASP A 274 12.52 18.76 2.12
N GLU A 275 13.07 19.93 2.46
CA GLU A 275 13.93 20.69 1.56
C GLU A 275 15.15 19.89 1.08
N ALA A 276 15.69 19.01 1.95
CA ALA A 276 16.79 18.12 1.58
C ALA A 276 16.38 17.10 0.52
N PHE A 277 15.16 16.58 0.57
CA PHE A 277 14.63 15.67 -0.45
C PHE A 277 14.36 16.40 -1.76
N ARG A 278 13.76 17.60 -1.73
CA ARG A 278 13.61 18.44 -2.92
C ARG A 278 14.93 18.70 -3.63
N GLN A 279 15.98 19.07 -2.87
CA GLN A 279 17.31 19.31 -3.44
C GLN A 279 17.92 18.02 -4.00
N HIS A 280 17.79 16.89 -3.29
CA HIS A 280 18.27 15.59 -3.76
C HIS A 280 17.62 15.20 -5.09
N VAL A 281 16.29 15.31 -5.19
CA VAL A 281 15.53 15.00 -6.42
C VAL A 281 15.96 15.92 -7.57
N ALA A 282 16.11 17.22 -7.31
CA ALA A 282 16.55 18.18 -8.34
C ALA A 282 17.97 17.88 -8.88
N ASP A 283 18.86 17.37 -8.03
CA ASP A 283 20.22 17.01 -8.42
C ASP A 283 20.26 15.61 -9.07
N LEU A 284 19.43 14.67 -8.62
CA LEU A 284 19.42 13.27 -9.04
C LEU A 284 18.77 13.06 -10.42
N VAL A 285 17.53 13.55 -10.61
CA VAL A 285 16.71 13.19 -11.77
C VAL A 285 17.40 13.48 -13.10
N PRO A 286 18.08 14.65 -13.30
CA PRO A 286 18.81 14.92 -14.53
C PRO A 286 20.01 14.01 -14.79
N THR A 287 20.46 13.21 -13.81
CA THR A 287 21.58 12.28 -14.00
C THR A 287 21.18 10.98 -14.69
N PHE A 288 19.92 10.63 -14.66
CA PHE A 288 19.42 9.39 -15.25
C PHE A 288 18.25 9.56 -16.24
N LEU A 289 17.69 10.79 -16.36
CA LEU A 289 16.59 11.12 -17.27
C LEU A 289 16.91 12.34 -18.13
N GLU A 290 16.82 12.19 -19.44
CA GLU A 290 16.92 13.31 -20.39
C GLU A 290 15.66 14.19 -20.35
N GLY A 291 15.83 15.50 -20.52
CA GLY A 291 14.70 16.45 -20.55
C GLY A 291 14.22 16.93 -19.19
N PHE A 292 15.01 16.69 -18.13
CA PHE A 292 14.73 17.14 -16.78
C PHE A 292 15.68 18.21 -16.24
N GLU A 293 16.63 18.69 -17.06
CA GLU A 293 17.60 19.75 -16.65
C GLU A 293 16.92 21.07 -16.26
N ARG A 294 15.70 21.28 -16.76
CA ARG A 294 14.87 22.46 -16.45
C ARG A 294 13.45 22.08 -16.12
N ALA A 295 13.26 20.90 -15.53
CA ALA A 295 11.94 20.46 -15.09
C ALA A 295 11.30 21.47 -14.13
N GLY A 296 10.02 21.73 -14.32
CA GLY A 296 9.20 22.55 -13.41
C GLY A 296 8.87 21.78 -12.14
N TYR A 297 8.89 22.45 -11.00
CA TYR A 297 8.31 21.93 -9.78
C TYR A 297 6.78 22.15 -9.84
N VAL A 298 6.00 21.09 -9.64
CA VAL A 298 4.53 21.13 -9.66
C VAL A 298 3.99 21.13 -8.24
N ASP A 299 4.31 20.07 -7.46
CA ASP A 299 3.79 19.88 -6.11
C ASP A 299 4.68 18.91 -5.33
N ASP A 300 4.52 18.89 -4.01
CA ASP A 300 5.09 17.84 -3.15
C ASP A 300 4.19 17.58 -1.95
N TRP A 301 4.35 16.40 -1.37
CA TRP A 301 3.69 16.04 -0.12
C TRP A 301 4.47 14.99 0.64
N ALA A 302 4.08 14.81 1.89
CA ALA A 302 4.55 13.72 2.73
C ALA A 302 3.40 13.12 3.52
N GLY A 303 3.45 11.81 3.73
CA GLY A 303 2.42 11.08 4.45
C GLY A 303 3.01 10.18 5.53
N VAL A 304 2.20 9.92 6.57
CA VAL A 304 2.54 8.96 7.62
C VAL A 304 1.74 7.67 7.39
N ASP A 305 2.46 6.54 7.39
CA ASP A 305 1.87 5.20 7.30
C ASP A 305 2.43 4.29 8.41
N GLY A 306 1.89 3.08 8.54
CA GLY A 306 2.31 2.08 9.52
C GLY A 306 3.26 1.04 8.96
N ALA A 307 4.39 0.85 9.64
CA ALA A 307 5.37 -0.18 9.33
C ALA A 307 5.30 -1.35 10.31
N THR A 308 5.60 -2.55 9.84
CA THR A 308 5.85 -3.78 10.60
C THR A 308 7.33 -4.16 10.56
N PRO A 309 7.80 -5.08 11.43
CA PRO A 309 9.21 -5.46 11.45
C PRO A 309 9.72 -6.12 10.16
N ASP A 310 8.86 -6.82 9.41
CA ASP A 310 9.19 -7.56 8.19
C ASP A 310 8.62 -6.95 6.92
N THR A 311 8.09 -5.72 7.01
CA THR A 311 7.47 -4.98 5.90
C THR A 311 6.20 -5.59 5.31
N ARG A 312 5.65 -6.66 5.88
CA ARG A 312 4.38 -7.29 5.47
C ARG A 312 3.24 -6.88 6.40
N PRO A 313 2.02 -6.69 5.90
CA PRO A 313 0.88 -6.31 6.75
C PRO A 313 0.49 -7.42 7.73
N ILE A 314 -0.24 -7.04 8.75
CA ILE A 314 -0.94 -7.94 9.65
C ILE A 314 -2.39 -8.01 9.19
N LEU A 315 -2.85 -9.20 8.78
CA LEU A 315 -4.23 -9.53 8.43
C LEU A 315 -4.58 -10.79 9.23
N ASP A 316 -5.10 -10.62 10.44
CA ASP A 316 -5.23 -11.72 11.39
C ASP A 316 -6.38 -11.50 12.38
N ALA A 317 -6.89 -12.59 12.93
CA ALA A 317 -7.72 -12.64 14.12
C ALA A 317 -6.90 -13.27 15.25
N PRO A 318 -6.12 -12.46 16.02
CA PRO A 318 -5.14 -13.00 16.96
C PRO A 318 -5.80 -13.85 18.05
N SER A 319 -5.26 -15.02 18.33
CA SER A 319 -5.84 -15.99 19.29
C SER A 319 -5.83 -15.53 20.75
N ASP A 320 -5.11 -14.46 21.06
CA ASP A 320 -5.03 -13.80 22.37
C ASP A 320 -5.79 -12.46 22.40
N ALA A 321 -6.51 -12.12 21.35
CA ALA A 321 -7.41 -10.99 21.26
C ALA A 321 -8.85 -11.42 21.59
N PRO A 322 -9.75 -10.49 21.93
CA PRO A 322 -11.17 -10.80 22.08
C PRO A 322 -11.76 -11.43 20.82
N ASP A 323 -12.60 -12.46 20.98
CA ASP A 323 -13.30 -13.10 19.88
C ASP A 323 -14.11 -12.07 19.08
N GLY A 324 -14.06 -12.13 17.75
CA GLY A 324 -14.71 -11.16 16.86
C GLY A 324 -13.85 -9.96 16.46
N LEU A 325 -12.60 -9.85 16.96
CA LEU A 325 -11.65 -8.83 16.50
C LEU A 325 -10.81 -9.34 15.33
N VAL A 326 -10.75 -8.55 14.24
CA VAL A 326 -9.83 -8.73 13.12
C VAL A 326 -8.93 -7.50 13.00
N VAL A 327 -7.64 -7.72 12.78
CA VAL A 327 -6.62 -6.68 12.61
C VAL A 327 -6.18 -6.62 11.15
N ALA A 328 -6.21 -5.41 10.55
CA ALA A 328 -5.76 -5.15 9.18
C ALA A 328 -4.89 -3.88 9.15
N THR A 329 -3.58 -4.03 9.34
CA THR A 329 -2.67 -2.88 9.55
C THR A 329 -1.23 -3.15 9.12
N GLY A 330 -0.38 -2.11 9.12
CA GLY A 330 1.06 -2.24 8.93
C GLY A 330 1.46 -2.52 7.49
N PHE A 331 0.89 -1.81 6.54
CA PHE A 331 1.06 -2.08 5.10
C PHE A 331 2.38 -1.57 4.50
N ASN A 332 3.19 -0.81 5.24
CA ASN A 332 4.52 -0.36 4.79
C ASN A 332 4.51 0.33 3.41
N GLY A 333 3.57 1.25 3.17
CA GLY A 333 3.42 1.95 1.88
C GLY A 333 2.75 1.14 0.78
N ARG A 334 2.42 -0.14 1.03
CA ARG A 334 1.79 -1.02 0.04
C ARG A 334 0.27 -1.16 0.21
N GLY A 335 -0.36 -0.28 1.02
CA GLY A 335 -1.79 -0.37 1.33
C GLY A 335 -2.69 -0.35 0.09
N ILE A 336 -2.39 0.51 -0.88
CA ILE A 336 -3.17 0.63 -2.13
C ILE A 336 -3.18 -0.70 -2.87
N MET A 337 -2.01 -1.23 -3.20
CA MET A 337 -1.88 -2.44 -4.00
C MET A 337 -2.30 -3.72 -3.26
N THR A 338 -2.24 -3.72 -1.92
CA THR A 338 -2.61 -4.87 -1.08
C THR A 338 -4.09 -4.85 -0.66
N ALA A 339 -4.82 -3.75 -0.92
CA ALA A 339 -6.22 -3.62 -0.50
C ALA A 339 -7.14 -4.78 -0.96
N PRO A 340 -7.04 -5.30 -2.20
CA PRO A 340 -7.83 -6.45 -2.61
C PRO A 340 -7.51 -7.73 -1.82
N VAL A 341 -6.22 -7.95 -1.54
CA VAL A 341 -5.75 -9.08 -0.72
C VAL A 341 -6.26 -8.94 0.72
N ALA A 342 -6.18 -7.74 1.29
CA ALA A 342 -6.66 -7.47 2.65
C ALA A 342 -8.18 -7.72 2.78
N ALA A 343 -8.96 -7.30 1.79
CA ALA A 343 -10.41 -7.53 1.78
C ALA A 343 -10.75 -9.02 1.79
N THR A 344 -10.14 -9.80 0.87
CA THR A 344 -10.33 -11.25 0.79
C THR A 344 -9.83 -11.98 2.04
N ALA A 345 -8.67 -11.56 2.58
CA ALA A 345 -8.13 -12.11 3.82
C ALA A 345 -9.08 -11.88 5.01
N VAL A 346 -9.57 -10.64 5.19
CA VAL A 346 -10.53 -10.32 6.26
C VAL A 346 -11.81 -11.12 6.11
N ARG A 347 -12.35 -11.27 4.88
CA ARG A 347 -13.53 -12.10 4.66
C ARG A 347 -13.26 -13.55 5.08
N SER A 348 -12.12 -14.13 4.73
CA SER A 348 -11.78 -15.51 5.11
C SER A 348 -11.62 -15.70 6.62
N LEU A 349 -11.27 -14.65 7.37
CA LEU A 349 -11.17 -14.69 8.84
C LEU A 349 -12.55 -14.59 9.53
N LEU A 350 -13.57 -14.09 8.84
CA LEU A 350 -14.93 -13.94 9.37
C LEU A 350 -15.87 -15.05 8.88
N THR A 351 -15.46 -15.85 7.91
CA THR A 351 -16.26 -16.93 7.31
C THR A 351 -15.54 -18.27 7.42
N ASP A 352 -16.21 -19.35 7.05
CA ASP A 352 -15.59 -20.68 6.90
C ASP A 352 -14.87 -20.85 5.54
N ASP A 353 -14.85 -19.81 4.69
CA ASP A 353 -14.21 -19.86 3.36
C ASP A 353 -12.70 -19.70 3.46
N GLU A 354 -11.95 -20.56 2.80
CA GLU A 354 -10.50 -20.45 2.70
C GLU A 354 -10.08 -19.31 1.75
N ALA A 355 -9.05 -18.55 2.10
CA ALA A 355 -8.45 -17.58 1.19
C ALA A 355 -7.80 -18.29 -0.01
N PRO A 356 -7.84 -17.71 -1.23
CA PRO A 356 -7.25 -18.33 -2.42
C PRO A 356 -5.70 -18.23 -2.46
N PHE A 357 -5.09 -17.75 -1.40
CA PHE A 357 -3.66 -17.55 -1.22
C PHE A 357 -3.26 -17.88 0.23
N PRO A 358 -1.95 -18.11 0.49
CA PRO A 358 -1.46 -18.42 1.83
C PRO A 358 -1.65 -17.23 2.80
N MET A 359 -2.12 -17.54 4.02
CA MET A 359 -2.36 -16.54 5.09
C MET A 359 -1.20 -16.41 6.08
N GLU A 360 -0.27 -17.39 6.12
CA GLU A 360 0.87 -17.37 7.05
C GLU A 360 1.72 -16.09 6.99
N PRO A 361 1.95 -15.47 5.80
CA PRO A 361 2.72 -14.24 5.73
C PRO A 361 2.08 -13.04 6.44
N PHE A 362 0.79 -13.15 6.78
CA PHE A 362 0.00 -12.09 7.39
C PHE A 362 -0.30 -12.32 8.87
N ALA A 363 -0.07 -13.55 9.39
CA ALA A 363 -0.36 -13.91 10.77
C ALA A 363 0.51 -13.10 11.75
N ILE A 364 -0.07 -12.57 12.82
CA ILE A 364 0.66 -11.78 13.82
C ILE A 364 1.66 -12.62 14.61
N ASP A 365 1.37 -13.92 14.76
CA ASP A 365 2.23 -14.87 15.49
C ASP A 365 3.55 -15.20 14.76
N ARG A 366 3.76 -14.67 13.54
CA ARG A 366 5.07 -14.70 12.88
C ARG A 366 6.14 -13.84 13.59
N PHE A 367 5.74 -12.97 14.50
CA PHE A 367 6.62 -12.12 15.28
C PHE A 367 6.85 -12.69 16.68
N ASP A 368 8.11 -12.86 17.06
CA ASP A 368 8.52 -13.28 18.41
C ASP A 368 8.13 -12.25 19.49
N THR A 369 8.00 -10.98 19.13
CA THR A 369 7.62 -9.88 20.00
C THR A 369 6.68 -8.92 19.26
N ARG A 370 5.69 -8.38 19.98
CA ARG A 370 4.74 -7.40 19.46
C ARG A 370 5.08 -5.97 19.90
N SER A 371 6.37 -5.71 20.17
CA SER A 371 6.88 -4.37 20.46
C SER A 371 6.92 -3.52 19.19
N ASP A 372 6.81 -2.19 19.33
CA ASP A 372 7.11 -1.20 18.30
C ASP A 372 8.59 -0.77 18.28
N ASP A 373 9.38 -1.28 19.21
CA ASP A 373 10.83 -1.06 19.27
C ASP A 373 11.55 -2.05 18.33
N PHE A 374 11.42 -1.82 17.03
CA PHE A 374 12.13 -2.53 15.98
C PHE A 374 12.79 -1.55 15.00
N GLU A 375 13.82 -2.00 14.31
CA GLU A 375 14.46 -1.21 13.25
C GLU A 375 13.49 -1.03 12.07
N PHE A 376 13.29 0.22 11.66
CA PHE A 376 12.47 0.52 10.49
C PHE A 376 13.21 0.14 9.21
N ILE A 377 12.55 -0.62 8.34
CA ILE A 377 13.04 -0.97 7.02
C ILE A 377 12.25 -0.17 5.98
N SER A 378 12.95 0.68 5.24
CA SER A 378 12.35 1.41 4.11
C SER A 378 12.22 0.51 2.90
N ILE A 379 11.01 0.41 2.35
CA ILE A 379 10.77 -0.38 1.13
C ILE A 379 11.41 0.24 -0.12
N SER A 380 11.65 1.55 -0.14
CA SER A 380 12.38 2.20 -1.24
C SER A 380 13.89 1.91 -1.21
N ALA A 381 14.41 1.37 -0.11
CA ALA A 381 15.79 0.94 0.05
C ALA A 381 15.96 -0.58 0.03
N SER A 382 14.88 -1.35 0.20
CA SER A 382 14.90 -2.82 0.14
C SER A 382 14.78 -3.25 -1.31
N GLU A 383 15.65 -4.12 -1.71
CA GLU A 383 15.67 -4.81 -3.02
C GLU A 383 15.06 -6.20 -2.90
#